data_28f1e757d2a75f42d955789bc34d3a0d
#
_entry.id   28f1e757d2a75f42d955789bc34d3a0d
#
_cell.length_a   1.000
_cell.length_b   1.000
_cell.length_c   1.000
_cell.angle_alpha   90.00
_cell.angle_beta   90.00
_cell.angle_gamma   90.00
#
_symmetry.space_group_name_H-M   'P 1'
#
loop_
_entity.id
_entity.type
_entity.pdbx_description
1 polymer ?
#
loop_
_entity_poly.entity_id
_entity_poly.type
_entity_poly.pdbx_seq_one_letter_code
_entity_poly.pdbx_strand_id
1 'polypeptide(L)'
;MQDIKVAVDAVIFGYFDKQDLQLLLIKRKIEPFKGGWALPGGLVLDDENLDDAVKRELHEEAGIKPDFLEQLYTFGNVGRDPRNRVVSVAYLGLVNPSYHELFADSDAEDAQWFSVNRLPSLAFDHKNIIDIALKRLRTKLQYQPIGFNLLNEEFPFSDLENLYRTIIGREIDRRNFRKKIMSYGLLNETNNIKKEGSGRPGKLFTFNQEKYEELEKEGFYFEIK
;
A
#
# COMPACT_ATOMS: atom_id res chain seq x y z
N MET A 1 -18.87 23.55 23.58
CA MET A 1 -17.88 23.37 22.50
C MET A 1 -17.97 21.92 22.07
N GLN A 2 -18.05 21.62 20.76
CA GLN A 2 -18.12 20.22 20.30
C GLN A 2 -16.72 19.61 20.40
N ASP A 3 -16.57 18.50 21.13
CA ASP A 3 -15.31 17.74 21.20
C ASP A 3 -15.23 16.82 19.96
N ILE A 4 -14.40 17.24 18.99
CA ILE A 4 -14.15 16.47 17.75
C ILE A 4 -12.76 15.87 17.87
N LYS A 5 -12.69 14.55 17.88
CA LYS A 5 -11.42 13.82 17.89
C LYS A 5 -10.90 13.62 16.48
N VAL A 6 -9.59 13.70 16.32
CA VAL A 6 -8.88 13.38 15.08
C VAL A 6 -8.28 11.99 15.21
N ALA A 7 -8.42 11.20 14.16
CA ALA A 7 -7.82 9.88 14.04
C ALA A 7 -7.05 9.74 12.73
N VAL A 8 -6.22 8.73 12.64
CA VAL A 8 -5.57 8.27 11.40
C VAL A 8 -5.94 6.82 11.15
N ASP A 9 -6.14 6.45 9.87
CA ASP A 9 -6.36 5.08 9.42
C ASP A 9 -5.37 4.78 8.27
N ALA A 10 -4.65 3.67 8.31
CA ALA A 10 -3.65 3.30 7.31
C ALA A 10 -4.14 2.16 6.41
N VAL A 11 -4.26 2.41 5.11
CA VAL A 11 -4.51 1.39 4.09
C VAL A 11 -3.17 0.95 3.51
N ILE A 12 -2.62 -0.13 4.03
CA ILE A 12 -1.32 -0.66 3.61
C ILE A 12 -1.53 -1.83 2.66
N PHE A 13 -1.13 -1.61 1.40
CA PHE A 13 -1.11 -2.68 0.41
C PHE A 13 0.26 -3.35 0.35
N GLY A 14 0.23 -4.68 0.22
CA GLY A 14 1.37 -5.53 -0.02
C GLY A 14 1.16 -6.41 -1.24
N TYR A 15 2.25 -6.87 -1.86
CA TYR A 15 2.19 -7.79 -2.97
C TYR A 15 3.16 -8.94 -2.75
N PHE A 16 2.64 -10.14 -2.65
CA PHE A 16 3.43 -11.37 -2.66
C PHE A 16 3.55 -11.86 -4.09
N ASP A 17 4.74 -12.30 -4.48
CA ASP A 17 5.02 -12.78 -5.83
C ASP A 17 3.94 -13.76 -6.34
N LYS A 18 3.36 -13.45 -7.50
CA LYS A 18 2.31 -14.24 -8.20
C LYS A 18 1.00 -14.44 -7.43
N GLN A 19 0.76 -13.66 -6.39
CA GLN A 19 -0.49 -13.67 -5.62
C GLN A 19 -1.34 -12.43 -5.90
N ASP A 20 -2.53 -12.40 -5.29
CA ASP A 20 -3.38 -11.22 -5.27
C ASP A 20 -2.70 -10.07 -4.50
N LEU A 21 -3.13 -8.84 -4.82
CA LEU A 21 -2.85 -7.70 -3.96
C LEU A 21 -3.40 -7.96 -2.56
N GLN A 22 -2.57 -7.75 -1.56
CA GLN A 22 -2.90 -7.97 -0.16
C GLN A 22 -3.12 -6.65 0.55
N LEU A 23 -3.94 -6.69 1.58
CA LEU A 23 -4.23 -5.58 2.49
C LEU A 23 -3.90 -6.00 3.91
N LEU A 24 -3.17 -5.15 4.62
CA LEU A 24 -2.90 -5.34 6.05
C LEU A 24 -4.14 -4.98 6.87
N LEU A 25 -4.56 -5.87 7.74
CA LEU A 25 -5.60 -5.64 8.73
C LEU A 25 -5.11 -6.07 10.11
N ILE A 26 -5.64 -5.42 11.13
CA ILE A 26 -5.43 -5.77 12.54
C ILE A 26 -6.72 -6.34 13.13
N LYS A 27 -6.58 -7.20 14.13
CA LYS A 27 -7.71 -7.71 14.93
C LYS A 27 -7.82 -6.91 16.22
N ARG A 28 -8.96 -6.30 16.44
CA ARG A 28 -9.17 -5.38 17.57
C ARG A 28 -9.25 -6.10 18.92
N LYS A 29 -8.52 -5.61 19.92
CA LYS A 29 -8.62 -6.09 21.33
C LYS A 29 -9.76 -5.46 22.10
N ILE A 30 -10.18 -4.25 21.71
CA ILE A 30 -11.07 -3.39 22.51
C ILE A 30 -12.40 -3.07 21.79
N GLU A 31 -13.42 -2.69 22.57
CA GLU A 31 -14.67 -2.16 22.04
C GLU A 31 -14.51 -0.74 21.46
N PRO A 32 -15.31 -0.35 20.49
CA PRO A 32 -16.30 -1.15 19.77
C PRO A 32 -15.64 -2.12 18.78
N PHE A 33 -16.39 -3.12 18.34
CA PHE A 33 -15.96 -4.14 17.39
C PHE A 33 -14.80 -5.03 17.87
N LYS A 34 -14.74 -5.34 19.16
CA LYS A 34 -13.76 -6.28 19.72
C LYS A 34 -13.79 -7.62 18.97
N GLY A 35 -12.61 -8.14 18.59
CA GLY A 35 -12.43 -9.35 17.78
C GLY A 35 -12.71 -9.16 16.29
N GLY A 36 -13.17 -7.98 15.86
CA GLY A 36 -13.37 -7.63 14.46
C GLY A 36 -12.07 -7.17 13.79
N TRP A 37 -12.03 -7.27 12.46
CA TRP A 37 -10.91 -6.78 11.64
C TRP A 37 -11.06 -5.31 11.32
N ALA A 38 -9.95 -4.57 11.34
CA ALA A 38 -9.89 -3.14 11.10
C ALA A 38 -8.63 -2.75 10.33
N LEU A 39 -8.60 -1.54 9.79
CA LEU A 39 -7.36 -0.91 9.36
C LEU A 39 -6.51 -0.58 10.60
N PRO A 40 -5.18 -0.65 10.51
CA PRO A 40 -4.31 -0.06 11.51
C PRO A 40 -4.60 1.43 11.67
N GLY A 41 -4.62 1.92 12.90
CA GLY A 41 -4.88 3.33 13.16
C GLY A 41 -5.50 3.60 14.51
N GLY A 42 -5.45 4.86 14.92
CA GLY A 42 -5.92 5.31 16.22
C GLY A 42 -6.10 6.82 16.31
N LEU A 43 -6.30 7.29 17.52
CA LEU A 43 -6.43 8.73 17.79
C LEU A 43 -5.05 9.40 17.73
N VAL A 44 -5.04 10.59 17.16
CA VAL A 44 -3.86 11.47 17.18
C VAL A 44 -3.67 12.01 18.61
N LEU A 45 -2.45 11.92 19.12
CA LEU A 45 -2.08 12.44 20.43
C LEU A 45 -1.86 13.96 20.37
N ASP A 46 -1.90 14.60 21.54
CA ASP A 46 -1.84 16.08 21.61
C ASP A 46 -0.49 16.67 21.16
N ASP A 47 0.56 15.86 21.16
CA ASP A 47 1.96 16.27 20.90
C ASP A 47 2.54 15.64 19.62
N GLU A 48 1.72 15.07 18.73
CA GLU A 48 2.17 14.48 17.47
C GLU A 48 1.47 15.05 16.23
N ASN A 49 2.18 15.01 15.10
CA ASN A 49 1.60 15.33 13.80
C ASN A 49 0.87 14.13 13.20
N LEU A 50 0.01 14.34 12.20
CA LEU A 50 -0.74 13.26 11.53
C LEU A 50 0.18 12.18 10.93
N ASP A 51 1.30 12.59 10.32
CA ASP A 51 2.28 11.68 9.72
C ASP A 51 3.04 10.87 10.77
N ASP A 52 3.25 11.43 11.96
CA ASP A 52 3.88 10.73 13.08
C ASP A 52 2.88 9.76 13.72
N ALA A 53 1.63 10.19 13.90
CA ALA A 53 0.55 9.35 14.42
C ALA A 53 0.37 8.07 13.57
N VAL A 54 0.24 8.20 12.26
CA VAL A 54 0.03 7.03 11.39
C VAL A 54 1.23 6.09 11.39
N LYS A 55 2.46 6.61 11.49
CA LYS A 55 3.67 5.78 11.58
C LYS A 55 3.77 5.07 12.93
N ARG A 56 3.42 5.75 14.02
CA ARG A 56 3.35 5.15 15.36
C ARG A 56 2.35 4.01 15.40
N GLU A 57 1.10 4.25 14.96
CA GLU A 57 0.06 3.22 14.93
C GLU A 57 0.47 2.01 14.08
N LEU A 58 1.04 2.23 12.88
CA LEU A 58 1.53 1.14 12.04
C LEU A 58 2.64 0.33 12.71
N HIS A 59 3.53 0.99 13.43
CA HIS A 59 4.60 0.31 14.15
C HIS A 59 4.05 -0.48 15.33
N GLU A 60 3.18 0.13 16.15
CA GLU A 60 2.63 -0.49 17.36
C GLU A 60 1.67 -1.63 17.06
N GLU A 61 0.81 -1.47 16.06
CA GLU A 61 -0.24 -2.44 15.76
C GLU A 61 0.15 -3.55 14.78
N ALA A 62 1.21 -3.34 13.97
CA ALA A 62 1.58 -4.30 12.93
C ALA A 62 3.09 -4.45 12.68
N GLY A 63 3.96 -3.66 13.30
CA GLY A 63 5.40 -3.70 13.05
C GLY A 63 5.84 -3.18 11.67
N ILE A 64 4.98 -2.42 11.00
CA ILE A 64 5.21 -1.96 9.63
C ILE A 64 5.80 -0.55 9.59
N LYS A 65 6.81 -0.39 8.72
CA LYS A 65 7.36 0.91 8.35
C LYS A 65 7.34 1.02 6.82
N PRO A 66 6.32 1.66 6.23
CA PRO A 66 6.18 1.73 4.78
C PRO A 66 7.21 2.68 4.16
N ASP A 67 7.75 2.30 2.99
CA ASP A 67 8.64 3.16 2.19
C ASP A 67 7.85 4.24 1.43
N PHE A 68 6.61 3.93 1.09
CA PHE A 68 5.67 4.86 0.47
C PHE A 68 4.45 5.02 1.37
N LEU A 69 4.17 6.26 1.78
CA LEU A 69 3.02 6.63 2.59
C LEU A 69 2.56 8.04 2.22
N GLU A 70 1.29 8.20 1.86
CA GLU A 70 0.70 9.49 1.52
C GLU A 70 -0.72 9.64 2.05
N GLN A 71 -1.16 10.85 2.32
CA GLN A 71 -2.54 11.12 2.69
C GLN A 71 -3.48 10.78 1.54
N LEU A 72 -4.51 9.99 1.84
CA LEU A 72 -5.50 9.55 0.88
C LEU A 72 -6.70 10.51 0.81
N TYR A 73 -7.41 10.62 1.91
CA TYR A 73 -8.64 11.40 2.04
C TYR A 73 -9.06 11.53 3.50
N THR A 74 -9.95 12.49 3.80
CA THR A 74 -10.51 12.69 5.14
C THR A 74 -11.94 12.15 5.23
N PHE A 75 -12.20 11.32 6.23
CA PHE A 75 -13.49 10.68 6.48
C PHE A 75 -14.13 11.28 7.74
N GLY A 76 -15.22 11.99 7.54
CA GLY A 76 -15.87 12.74 8.63
C GLY A 76 -17.38 12.52 8.70
N ASN A 77 -17.92 11.39 8.25
CA ASN A 77 -19.34 11.10 8.38
C ASN A 77 -19.79 11.08 9.83
N VAL A 78 -20.97 11.64 10.11
CA VAL A 78 -21.56 11.57 11.43
C VAL A 78 -21.86 10.11 11.77
N GLY A 79 -21.39 9.66 12.95
CA GLY A 79 -21.61 8.29 13.40
C GLY A 79 -20.66 7.24 12.81
N ARG A 80 -19.56 7.65 12.11
CA ARG A 80 -18.53 6.69 11.69
C ARG A 80 -17.90 5.94 12.87
N ASP A 81 -17.81 6.57 14.02
CA ASP A 81 -17.44 5.98 15.29
C ASP A 81 -18.62 6.12 16.28
N PRO A 82 -19.12 5.02 16.85
CA PRO A 82 -20.28 5.07 17.73
C PRO A 82 -19.99 5.72 19.10
N ARG A 83 -18.72 5.90 19.46
CA ARG A 83 -18.31 6.45 20.76
C ARG A 83 -18.29 7.98 20.80
N ASN A 84 -17.80 8.59 19.72
CA ASN A 84 -17.51 10.02 19.68
C ASN A 84 -17.67 10.59 18.26
N ARG A 85 -17.71 11.93 18.17
CA ARG A 85 -17.52 12.61 16.90
C ARG A 85 -16.05 12.52 16.49
N VAL A 86 -15.75 11.67 15.49
CA VAL A 86 -14.40 11.43 15.00
C VAL A 86 -14.28 11.84 13.55
N VAL A 87 -13.18 12.50 13.20
CA VAL A 87 -12.73 12.76 11.84
C VAL A 87 -11.42 12.00 11.65
N SER A 88 -11.35 11.13 10.66
CA SER A 88 -10.14 10.37 10.38
C SER A 88 -9.49 10.83 9.09
N VAL A 89 -8.18 11.01 9.13
CA VAL A 89 -7.32 11.22 7.97
C VAL A 89 -6.73 9.87 7.57
N ALA A 90 -7.22 9.32 6.44
CA ALA A 90 -6.71 8.06 5.93
C ALA A 90 -5.44 8.24 5.11
N TYR A 91 -4.55 7.27 5.20
CA TYR A 91 -3.30 7.17 4.45
C TYR A 91 -3.29 5.95 3.55
N LEU A 92 -2.62 6.07 2.41
CA LEU A 92 -2.29 4.98 1.50
C LEU A 92 -0.81 4.67 1.62
N GLY A 93 -0.47 3.43 1.94
CA GLY A 93 0.91 2.98 2.00
C GLY A 93 1.14 1.73 1.16
N LEU A 94 2.39 1.56 0.71
CA LEU A 94 2.85 0.42 -0.06
C LEU A 94 4.07 -0.18 0.62
N VAL A 95 4.09 -1.49 0.76
CA VAL A 95 5.23 -2.23 1.31
C VAL A 95 5.45 -3.53 0.54
N ASN A 96 6.68 -3.98 0.50
CA ASN A 96 6.97 -5.36 0.15
C ASN A 96 6.89 -6.21 1.42
N PRO A 97 5.90 -7.12 1.54
CA PRO A 97 5.71 -7.89 2.76
C PRO A 97 6.89 -8.81 3.12
N SER A 98 7.76 -9.13 2.15
CA SER A 98 8.93 -9.98 2.39
C SER A 98 9.99 -9.33 3.27
N TYR A 99 9.93 -8.02 3.46
CA TYR A 99 10.87 -7.26 4.30
C TYR A 99 10.32 -6.95 5.70
N HIS A 100 9.11 -7.43 6.02
CA HIS A 100 8.44 -7.12 7.27
C HIS A 100 7.92 -8.38 7.95
N GLU A 101 8.30 -8.58 9.21
CA GLU A 101 7.64 -9.53 10.08
C GLU A 101 6.50 -8.81 10.82
N LEU A 102 5.28 -9.31 10.65
CA LEU A 102 4.13 -8.75 11.36
C LEU A 102 4.22 -9.12 12.84
N PHE A 103 3.99 -8.16 13.69
CA PHE A 103 3.71 -8.38 15.10
C PHE A 103 2.58 -7.45 15.54
N ALA A 104 1.79 -7.86 16.49
CA ALA A 104 0.71 -7.06 17.04
C ALA A 104 1.03 -6.73 18.49
N ASP A 105 0.91 -5.47 18.86
CA ASP A 105 1.03 -4.97 20.22
C ASP A 105 -0.11 -3.97 20.51
N SER A 106 -0.08 -3.33 21.67
CA SER A 106 -1.08 -2.33 22.10
C SER A 106 -2.53 -2.80 21.93
N ASP A 107 -3.32 -2.14 21.11
CA ASP A 107 -4.77 -2.37 20.89
C ASP A 107 -5.08 -3.45 19.84
N ALA A 108 -4.07 -4.04 19.18
CA ALA A 108 -4.21 -5.14 18.25
C ALA A 108 -3.95 -6.50 18.92
N GLU A 109 -4.82 -7.49 18.67
CA GLU A 109 -4.63 -8.89 19.09
C GLU A 109 -3.79 -9.66 18.07
N ASP A 110 -3.89 -9.27 16.78
CA ASP A 110 -3.27 -9.93 15.65
C ASP A 110 -3.16 -8.96 14.47
N ALA A 111 -2.20 -9.19 13.60
CA ALA A 111 -2.02 -8.46 12.34
C ALA A 111 -1.82 -9.46 11.20
N GLN A 112 -2.60 -9.34 10.12
CA GLN A 112 -2.58 -10.30 9.01
C GLN A 112 -2.75 -9.63 7.65
N TRP A 113 -2.21 -10.28 6.62
CA TRP A 113 -2.44 -9.94 5.23
C TRP A 113 -3.67 -10.67 4.68
N PHE A 114 -4.58 -9.92 4.06
CA PHE A 114 -5.78 -10.44 3.42
C PHE A 114 -5.79 -10.09 1.94
N SER A 115 -6.19 -11.04 1.09
CA SER A 115 -6.45 -10.71 -0.31
C SER A 115 -7.51 -9.63 -0.42
N VAL A 116 -7.25 -8.57 -1.20
CA VAL A 116 -8.23 -7.48 -1.42
C VAL A 116 -9.55 -7.98 -2.03
N ASN A 117 -9.53 -9.17 -2.66
CA ASN A 117 -10.70 -9.80 -3.26
C ASN A 117 -11.51 -10.66 -2.25
N ARG A 118 -10.99 -10.89 -1.03
CA ARG A 118 -11.60 -11.76 -0.01
C ARG A 118 -11.40 -11.18 1.39
N LEU A 119 -11.85 -9.94 1.56
CA LEU A 119 -11.76 -9.27 2.86
C LEU A 119 -12.80 -9.83 3.84
N PRO A 120 -12.47 -9.94 5.13
CA PRO A 120 -13.42 -10.24 6.19
C PRO A 120 -14.42 -9.09 6.41
N SER A 121 -15.39 -9.29 7.32
CA SER A 121 -16.20 -8.18 7.82
C SER A 121 -15.32 -7.17 8.55
N LEU A 122 -15.48 -5.90 8.26
CA LEU A 122 -14.64 -4.84 8.77
C LEU A 122 -15.38 -3.97 9.78
N ALA A 123 -14.62 -3.49 10.77
CA ALA A 123 -15.10 -2.51 11.75
C ALA A 123 -15.31 -1.13 11.09
N PHE A 124 -16.12 -0.29 11.72
CA PHE A 124 -16.35 1.10 11.33
C PHE A 124 -16.76 1.26 9.85
N ASP A 125 -16.30 2.33 9.23
CA ASP A 125 -16.46 2.62 7.80
C ASP A 125 -15.23 2.20 6.96
N HIS A 126 -14.39 1.28 7.50
CA HIS A 126 -13.12 0.90 6.89
C HIS A 126 -13.27 0.30 5.50
N LYS A 127 -14.38 -0.40 5.22
CA LYS A 127 -14.67 -0.87 3.85
C LYS A 127 -14.71 0.27 2.83
N ASN A 128 -15.34 1.41 3.19
CA ASN A 128 -15.41 2.57 2.33
C ASN A 128 -14.01 3.21 2.13
N ILE A 129 -13.19 3.26 3.18
CA ILE A 129 -11.82 3.77 3.10
C ILE A 129 -10.99 2.93 2.13
N ILE A 130 -11.07 1.60 2.24
CA ILE A 130 -10.36 0.65 1.38
C ILE A 130 -10.79 0.78 -0.10
N ASP A 131 -12.08 0.93 -0.37
CA ASP A 131 -12.59 1.06 -1.75
C ASP A 131 -12.04 2.34 -2.42
N ILE A 132 -11.97 3.45 -1.67
CA ILE A 132 -11.37 4.69 -2.14
C ILE A 132 -9.86 4.53 -2.36
N ALA A 133 -9.17 3.84 -1.45
CA ALA A 133 -7.73 3.58 -1.57
C ALA A 133 -7.39 2.70 -2.77
N LEU A 134 -8.15 1.63 -3.02
CA LEU A 134 -7.98 0.78 -4.21
C LEU A 134 -8.17 1.57 -5.51
N LYS A 135 -9.18 2.42 -5.56
CA LYS A 135 -9.42 3.30 -6.71
C LYS A 135 -8.26 4.28 -6.90
N ARG A 136 -7.75 4.88 -5.82
CA ARG A 136 -6.59 5.78 -5.85
C ARG A 136 -5.34 5.06 -6.33
N LEU A 137 -5.03 3.88 -5.79
CA LEU A 137 -3.87 3.07 -6.18
C LEU A 137 -3.91 2.73 -7.68
N ARG A 138 -5.04 2.21 -8.18
CA ARG A 138 -5.23 1.88 -9.60
C ARG A 138 -5.05 3.07 -10.53
N THR A 139 -5.56 4.22 -10.13
CA THR A 139 -5.40 5.46 -10.90
C THR A 139 -3.95 5.94 -10.86
N LYS A 140 -3.34 5.95 -9.67
CA LYS A 140 -1.99 6.48 -9.46
C LYS A 140 -0.93 5.69 -10.22
N LEU A 141 -1.04 4.36 -10.25
CA LEU A 141 -0.16 3.48 -11.03
C LEU A 141 -0.14 3.79 -12.54
N GLN A 142 -1.15 4.46 -13.07
CA GLN A 142 -1.20 4.82 -14.48
C GLN A 142 -0.38 6.07 -14.80
N TYR A 143 -0.09 6.92 -13.80
CA TYR A 143 0.66 8.16 -13.98
C TYR A 143 1.85 8.36 -13.03
N GLN A 144 2.07 7.42 -12.09
CA GLN A 144 3.26 7.40 -11.22
C GLN A 144 3.78 5.97 -11.05
N PRO A 145 5.09 5.75 -11.08
CA PRO A 145 5.68 4.41 -11.00
C PRO A 145 5.81 3.90 -9.56
N ILE A 146 4.82 4.13 -8.71
CA ILE A 146 4.85 3.74 -7.29
C ILE A 146 4.80 2.22 -7.06
N GLY A 147 4.48 1.43 -8.08
CA GLY A 147 4.41 -0.03 -7.97
C GLY A 147 5.75 -0.70 -7.62
N PHE A 148 6.87 -0.03 -7.84
CA PHE A 148 8.19 -0.57 -7.50
C PHE A 148 8.37 -0.81 -5.98
N ASN A 149 7.70 -0.03 -5.13
CA ASN A 149 7.71 -0.22 -3.66
C ASN A 149 7.08 -1.55 -3.21
N LEU A 150 6.39 -2.25 -4.11
CA LEU A 150 5.78 -3.55 -3.86
C LEU A 150 6.64 -4.73 -4.34
N LEU A 151 7.74 -4.47 -5.05
CA LEU A 151 8.64 -5.48 -5.59
C LEU A 151 9.88 -5.66 -4.71
N ASN A 152 10.57 -6.78 -4.91
CA ASN A 152 11.90 -6.97 -4.34
C ASN A 152 12.88 -5.95 -4.95
N GLU A 153 14.00 -5.68 -4.28
CA GLU A 153 15.03 -4.76 -4.77
C GLU A 153 15.51 -5.16 -6.17
N GLU A 154 15.76 -6.46 -6.39
CA GLU A 154 16.02 -7.03 -7.70
C GLU A 154 14.83 -7.89 -8.15
N PHE A 155 14.29 -7.61 -9.31
CA PHE A 155 13.14 -8.32 -9.86
C PHE A 155 13.27 -8.61 -11.35
N PRO A 156 12.72 -9.73 -11.84
CA PRO A 156 12.56 -9.95 -13.27
C PRO A 156 11.44 -9.06 -13.82
N PHE A 157 11.54 -8.66 -15.08
CA PHE A 157 10.52 -7.81 -15.70
C PHE A 157 9.10 -8.40 -15.65
N SER A 158 8.99 -9.73 -15.60
CA SER A 158 7.72 -10.44 -15.47
C SER A 158 6.97 -10.10 -14.17
N ASP A 159 7.70 -9.85 -13.07
CA ASP A 159 7.08 -9.56 -11.79
C ASP A 159 6.47 -8.15 -11.81
N LEU A 160 7.13 -7.19 -12.44
CA LEU A 160 6.57 -5.87 -12.69
C LEU A 160 5.31 -5.94 -13.59
N GLU A 161 5.33 -6.72 -14.67
CA GLU A 161 4.16 -6.94 -15.53
C GLU A 161 2.99 -7.54 -14.75
N ASN A 162 3.26 -8.57 -13.94
CA ASN A 162 2.26 -9.26 -13.12
C ASN A 162 1.67 -8.33 -12.07
N LEU A 163 2.50 -7.55 -11.38
CA LEU A 163 2.07 -6.56 -10.42
C LEU A 163 1.07 -5.56 -11.04
N TYR A 164 1.47 -4.95 -12.15
CA TYR A 164 0.61 -3.96 -12.83
C TYR A 164 -0.71 -4.58 -13.29
N ARG A 165 -0.68 -5.78 -13.87
CA ARG A 165 -1.89 -6.51 -14.28
C ARG A 165 -2.80 -6.80 -13.09
N THR A 166 -2.22 -7.26 -11.97
CA THR A 166 -2.96 -7.58 -10.75
C THR A 166 -3.67 -6.37 -10.16
N ILE A 167 -2.96 -5.24 -10.04
CA ILE A 167 -3.53 -4.04 -9.41
C ILE A 167 -4.53 -3.35 -10.32
N ILE A 168 -4.21 -3.20 -11.62
CA ILE A 168 -5.10 -2.53 -12.59
C ILE A 168 -6.35 -3.39 -12.84
N GLY A 169 -6.25 -4.72 -12.69
CA GLY A 169 -7.38 -5.64 -12.83
C GLY A 169 -7.80 -5.87 -14.29
N ARG A 170 -6.91 -5.63 -15.25
CA ARG A 170 -7.12 -5.91 -16.68
C ARG A 170 -5.83 -6.36 -17.34
N GLU A 171 -5.95 -7.01 -18.49
CA GLU A 171 -4.80 -7.36 -19.32
C GLU A 171 -4.10 -6.08 -19.80
N ILE A 172 -2.77 -6.14 -19.83
CA ILE A 172 -1.90 -5.11 -20.37
C ILE A 172 -1.20 -5.62 -21.62
N ASP A 173 -1.01 -4.78 -22.61
CA ASP A 173 -0.16 -5.11 -23.76
C ASP A 173 1.30 -5.19 -23.30
N ARG A 174 1.76 -6.42 -23.06
CA ARG A 174 3.09 -6.73 -22.51
C ARG A 174 4.22 -6.08 -23.32
N ARG A 175 4.12 -6.09 -24.66
CA ARG A 175 5.15 -5.57 -25.55
C ARG A 175 5.24 -4.05 -25.43
N ASN A 176 4.10 -3.37 -25.49
CA ASN A 176 4.04 -1.92 -25.38
C ASN A 176 4.39 -1.46 -23.97
N PHE A 177 3.92 -2.16 -22.92
CA PHE A 177 4.28 -1.89 -21.53
C PHE A 177 5.80 -1.95 -21.34
N ARG A 178 6.44 -3.05 -21.78
CA ARG A 178 7.89 -3.20 -21.66
C ARG A 178 8.64 -2.12 -22.43
N LYS A 179 8.27 -1.85 -23.68
CA LYS A 179 8.87 -0.80 -24.48
C LYS A 179 8.80 0.55 -23.79
N LYS A 180 7.66 0.87 -23.18
CA LYS A 180 7.40 2.14 -22.52
C LYS A 180 8.21 2.27 -21.23
N ILE A 181 8.18 1.29 -20.33
CA ILE A 181 8.97 1.29 -19.10
C ILE A 181 10.48 1.45 -19.41
N MET A 182 10.99 0.69 -20.38
CA MET A 182 12.40 0.76 -20.77
C MET A 182 12.76 2.13 -21.39
N SER A 183 11.86 2.75 -22.14
CA SER A 183 12.10 4.07 -22.75
C SER A 183 12.23 5.21 -21.73
N TYR A 184 11.68 5.05 -20.55
CA TYR A 184 11.79 6.05 -19.46
C TYR A 184 13.14 5.98 -18.73
N GLY A 185 13.91 4.90 -18.90
CA GLY A 185 15.17 4.71 -18.18
C GLY A 185 15.00 4.44 -16.69
N LEU A 186 13.80 4.01 -16.27
CA LEU A 186 13.47 3.74 -14.85
C LEU A 186 14.01 2.42 -14.33
N LEU A 187 14.68 1.62 -15.17
CA LEU A 187 15.24 0.32 -14.80
C LEU A 187 16.72 0.26 -15.12
N ASN A 188 17.50 -0.16 -14.14
CA ASN A 188 18.88 -0.58 -14.31
C ASN A 188 18.92 -2.10 -14.46
N GLU A 189 19.56 -2.61 -15.52
CA GLU A 189 19.80 -4.05 -15.68
C GLU A 189 20.95 -4.47 -14.76
N THR A 190 20.75 -5.53 -13.98
CA THR A 190 21.80 -6.09 -13.11
C THR A 190 22.55 -7.21 -13.81
N ASN A 191 23.70 -7.60 -13.23
CA ASN A 191 24.46 -8.76 -13.71
C ASN A 191 23.85 -10.10 -13.23
N ASN A 192 22.81 -10.04 -12.37
CA ASN A 192 22.18 -11.19 -11.79
C ASN A 192 21.10 -11.75 -12.73
N ILE A 193 20.90 -13.05 -12.67
CA ILE A 193 19.87 -13.77 -13.42
C ILE A 193 19.06 -14.61 -12.46
N LYS A 194 17.73 -14.66 -12.66
CA LYS A 194 16.85 -15.56 -11.92
C LYS A 194 16.36 -16.65 -12.87
N LYS A 195 16.54 -17.91 -12.46
CA LYS A 195 15.98 -19.05 -13.19
C LYS A 195 14.67 -19.47 -12.52
N GLU A 196 13.56 -19.24 -13.19
CA GLU A 196 12.25 -19.70 -12.73
C GLU A 196 11.83 -20.96 -13.51
N GLY A 197 11.75 -22.08 -12.82
CA GLY A 197 11.33 -23.36 -13.42
C GLY A 197 12.25 -23.84 -14.55
N SER A 198 11.66 -24.41 -15.60
CA SER A 198 12.36 -24.93 -16.78
C SER A 198 12.65 -23.87 -17.87
N GLY A 199 12.27 -22.60 -17.64
CA GLY A 199 12.43 -21.51 -18.59
C GLY A 199 13.88 -21.03 -18.74
N ARG A 200 14.13 -20.20 -19.78
CA ARG A 200 15.41 -19.50 -19.95
C ARG A 200 15.60 -18.53 -18.77
N PRO A 201 16.79 -18.48 -18.15
CA PRO A 201 17.08 -17.50 -17.10
C PRO A 201 16.76 -16.09 -17.54
N GLY A 202 16.04 -15.35 -16.71
CA GLY A 202 15.66 -13.96 -16.96
C GLY A 202 16.66 -13.00 -16.31
N LYS A 203 16.92 -11.86 -16.96
CA LYS A 203 17.68 -10.76 -16.38
C LYS A 203 16.88 -10.12 -15.25
N LEU A 204 17.60 -9.69 -14.21
CA LEU A 204 17.02 -8.92 -13.13
C LEU A 204 17.26 -7.42 -13.33
N PHE A 205 16.37 -6.65 -12.77
CA PHE A 205 16.36 -5.20 -12.84
C PHE A 205 16.21 -4.63 -11.44
N THR A 206 16.76 -3.44 -11.21
CA THR A 206 16.49 -2.57 -10.08
C THR A 206 15.76 -1.32 -10.55
N PHE A 207 15.00 -0.68 -9.68
CA PHE A 207 14.41 0.61 -9.97
C PHE A 207 15.48 1.70 -9.93
N ASN A 208 15.48 2.61 -10.91
CA ASN A 208 16.38 3.73 -10.98
C ASN A 208 15.74 4.96 -10.34
N GLN A 209 15.91 5.07 -9.03
CA GLN A 209 15.35 6.14 -8.22
C GLN A 209 15.87 7.52 -8.65
N GLU A 210 17.18 7.64 -8.92
CA GLU A 210 17.81 8.90 -9.33
C GLU A 210 17.19 9.42 -10.64
N LYS A 211 17.03 8.52 -11.63
CA LYS A 211 16.38 8.86 -12.89
C LYS A 211 14.92 9.26 -12.74
N TYR A 212 14.21 8.63 -11.83
CA TYR A 212 12.83 9.02 -11.54
C TYR A 212 12.75 10.41 -10.94
N GLU A 213 13.60 10.75 -9.97
CA GLU A 213 13.66 12.07 -9.34
C GLU A 213 14.05 13.19 -10.32
N GLU A 214 14.96 12.91 -11.27
CA GLU A 214 15.28 13.83 -12.37
C GLU A 214 14.04 14.11 -13.22
N LEU A 215 13.38 13.05 -13.68
CA LEU A 215 12.19 13.15 -14.52
C LEU A 215 11.05 13.88 -13.80
N GLU A 216 10.84 13.62 -12.52
CA GLU A 216 9.82 14.28 -11.72
C GLU A 216 10.05 15.80 -11.63
N LYS A 217 11.30 16.24 -11.45
CA LYS A 217 11.68 17.65 -11.46
C LYS A 217 11.46 18.33 -12.81
N GLU A 218 11.59 17.58 -13.90
CA GLU A 218 11.34 18.05 -15.28
C GLU A 218 9.84 18.05 -15.66
N GLY A 219 8.94 17.67 -14.75
CA GLY A 219 7.51 17.58 -15.01
C GLY A 219 7.13 16.35 -15.83
N PHE A 220 7.86 15.26 -15.63
CA PHE A 220 7.64 13.99 -16.32
C PHE A 220 6.21 13.46 -16.15
N TYR A 221 5.63 13.08 -17.28
CA TYR A 221 4.32 12.43 -17.32
C TYR A 221 4.49 10.93 -17.61
N PHE A 222 4.37 10.13 -16.55
CA PHE A 222 4.29 8.68 -16.67
C PHE A 222 2.87 8.30 -17.12
N GLU A 223 2.72 7.55 -18.20
CA GLU A 223 1.42 7.10 -18.68
C GLU A 223 1.48 5.64 -19.11
N ILE A 224 0.67 4.79 -18.49
CA ILE A 224 0.46 3.41 -18.90
C ILE A 224 -0.99 3.26 -19.36
N LYS A 225 -1.18 2.97 -20.66
CA LYS A 225 -2.49 2.70 -21.25
C LYS A 225 -2.78 1.20 -21.26
#